data_8f2f67fa6f87e9aa33b357eb21beae9e
#
_entry.id   8f2f67fa6f87e9aa33b357eb21beae9e
#
_cell.length_a   1.000
_cell.length_b   1.000
_cell.length_c   1.000
_cell.angle_alpha   90.00
_cell.angle_beta   90.00
_cell.angle_gamma   90.00
#
_symmetry.space_group_name_H-M   'P 1'
#
loop_
_entity.id
_entity.type
_entity.pdbx_description
1 polymer ?
#
loop_
_entity_poly.entity_id
_entity_poly.type
_entity_poly.pdbx_seq_one_letter_code
_entity_poly.pdbx_strand_id
1 'polypeptide(L)'
;MTRTLVVTNDFPPRAGGIQSFVHELVARLDDVVVYAPAWEGAATFDDAQNFEVVRHPSSLMLPTRSVSRRAVALLKARGCDAVWFGAAAPLGLLAPALRAAGARRIVATTHGHEAGWAQLPVARQTLRRIGDQVDVVTYLGQYTRGRLERALSASAQGRLERLAPGVDTSFFKPGAGGDVVRHDLGLADRRVIVCVSRLVPRKGQDVLLRALPAVLRSVPDAALLIVGDGPDRKRLEAIADREAVRAAVRFSGPVAWADLPAHYDAGQVFAMPCRTRRRGLDVEGLGIVYLEASATGLPVVAGRSGGAPDAVILGETGHLVDGRDVAAVTGSIVALLRDPAAATAMGAAGRAWVEQDWTWDAAAARLTELLRGTAV
;
A
#
# COMPACT_ATOMS: atom_id res chain seq x y z
N MET A 1 -13.67 18.81 -20.78
CA MET A 1 -12.71 17.97 -20.05
C MET A 1 -12.53 18.58 -18.67
N THR A 2 -12.42 17.76 -17.63
CA THR A 2 -12.23 18.25 -16.24
C THR A 2 -10.75 18.46 -16.00
N ARG A 3 -10.30 19.67 -15.74
CA ARG A 3 -8.93 19.97 -15.35
C ARG A 3 -8.80 19.92 -13.84
N THR A 4 -7.85 19.12 -13.34
CA THR A 4 -7.72 18.82 -11.93
C THR A 4 -6.50 19.49 -11.29
N LEU A 5 -6.72 20.23 -10.18
CA LEU A 5 -5.64 20.67 -9.29
C LEU A 5 -5.43 19.61 -8.20
N VAL A 6 -4.27 18.97 -8.20
CA VAL A 6 -3.83 18.07 -7.13
C VAL A 6 -3.10 18.87 -6.06
N VAL A 7 -3.52 18.76 -4.82
CA VAL A 7 -2.87 19.43 -3.67
C VAL A 7 -2.43 18.36 -2.68
N THR A 8 -1.12 18.18 -2.49
CA THR A 8 -0.59 17.09 -1.67
C THR A 8 0.73 17.44 -1.00
N ASN A 9 0.96 16.90 0.19
CA ASN A 9 2.29 16.88 0.83
C ASN A 9 3.14 15.68 0.37
N ASP A 10 2.50 14.69 -0.23
CA ASP A 10 3.08 13.41 -0.55
C ASP A 10 3.24 13.29 -2.07
N PHE A 11 4.42 13.70 -2.55
CA PHE A 11 4.76 13.63 -3.97
C PHE A 11 6.27 13.40 -4.13
N PRO A 12 6.73 12.66 -5.19
CA PRO A 12 8.15 12.50 -5.47
C PRO A 12 8.87 13.86 -5.67
N PRO A 13 10.21 13.88 -5.53
CA PRO A 13 11.15 12.74 -5.44
C PRO A 13 11.24 12.08 -4.06
N ARG A 14 10.57 12.60 -3.04
CA ARG A 14 10.54 11.92 -1.74
C ARG A 14 9.96 10.51 -1.90
N ALA A 15 10.71 9.49 -1.48
CA ALA A 15 10.28 8.10 -1.54
C ALA A 15 9.22 7.79 -0.45
N GLY A 16 8.23 6.98 -0.80
CA GLY A 16 7.21 6.46 0.13
C GLY A 16 5.98 5.93 -0.59
N GLY A 17 5.22 5.06 0.07
CA GLY A 17 4.05 4.42 -0.54
C GLY A 17 2.92 5.39 -0.93
N ILE A 18 2.72 6.47 -0.15
CA ILE A 18 1.71 7.50 -0.49
C ILE A 18 2.19 8.32 -1.69
N GLN A 19 3.48 8.68 -1.72
CA GLN A 19 4.10 9.42 -2.82
C GLN A 19 3.96 8.66 -4.14
N SER A 20 4.28 7.37 -4.13
CA SER A 20 4.12 6.49 -5.31
C SER A 20 2.64 6.38 -5.70
N PHE A 21 1.74 6.20 -4.73
CA PHE A 21 0.29 6.14 -5.00
C PHE A 21 -0.22 7.40 -5.72
N VAL A 22 0.12 8.56 -5.18
CA VAL A 22 -0.33 9.84 -5.78
C VAL A 22 0.28 10.03 -7.17
N HIS A 23 1.57 9.74 -7.33
CA HIS A 23 2.27 9.88 -8.61
C HIS A 23 1.69 8.94 -9.68
N GLU A 24 1.49 7.66 -9.36
CA GLU A 24 0.96 6.67 -10.29
C GLU A 24 -0.43 7.05 -10.83
N LEU A 25 -1.26 7.63 -9.96
CA LEU A 25 -2.56 8.13 -10.37
C LEU A 25 -2.47 9.42 -11.18
N VAL A 26 -1.63 10.39 -10.75
CA VAL A 26 -1.41 11.65 -11.48
C VAL A 26 -0.91 11.39 -12.90
N ALA A 27 0.06 10.48 -13.06
CA ALA A 27 0.63 10.16 -14.36
C ALA A 27 -0.38 9.57 -15.37
N ARG A 28 -1.55 9.11 -14.88
CA ARG A 28 -2.65 8.53 -15.68
C ARG A 28 -3.85 9.46 -15.84
N LEU A 29 -3.80 10.66 -15.25
CA LEU A 29 -4.84 11.68 -15.47
C LEU A 29 -4.51 12.50 -16.71
N ASP A 30 -5.53 12.80 -17.53
CA ASP A 30 -5.35 13.50 -18.81
C ASP A 30 -4.94 14.98 -18.65
N ASP A 31 -5.51 15.70 -17.70
CA ASP A 31 -5.33 17.14 -17.55
C ASP A 31 -5.20 17.52 -16.06
N VAL A 32 -3.97 17.61 -15.60
CA VAL A 32 -3.65 17.75 -14.19
C VAL A 32 -2.54 18.78 -13.94
N VAL A 33 -2.68 19.51 -12.85
CA VAL A 33 -1.65 20.38 -12.28
C VAL A 33 -1.40 19.96 -10.83
N VAL A 34 -0.16 19.70 -10.46
CA VAL A 34 0.21 19.27 -9.11
C VAL A 34 0.76 20.45 -8.32
N TYR A 35 0.27 20.67 -7.11
CA TYR A 35 0.83 21.59 -6.12
C TYR A 35 1.35 20.79 -4.92
N ALA A 36 2.66 20.75 -4.77
CA ALA A 36 3.36 19.90 -3.80
C ALA A 36 4.57 20.64 -3.17
N PRO A 37 5.10 20.17 -2.02
CA PRO A 37 6.30 20.74 -1.39
C PRO A 37 7.53 20.60 -2.29
N ALA A 38 8.50 21.50 -2.09
CA ALA A 38 9.82 21.37 -2.68
C ALA A 38 10.69 20.38 -1.86
N TRP A 39 11.42 19.53 -2.58
CA TRP A 39 12.39 18.58 -2.04
C TRP A 39 13.68 18.67 -2.85
N GLU A 40 14.77 18.21 -2.28
CA GLU A 40 16.02 18.01 -3.04
C GLU A 40 15.77 17.13 -4.26
N GLY A 41 16.29 17.50 -5.45
CA GLY A 41 16.06 16.80 -6.69
C GLY A 41 14.68 17.05 -7.36
N ALA A 42 13.82 17.91 -6.79
CA ALA A 42 12.48 18.18 -7.33
C ALA A 42 12.51 18.71 -8.77
N ALA A 43 13.43 19.60 -9.12
CA ALA A 43 13.51 20.17 -10.47
C ALA A 43 13.76 19.07 -11.53
N THR A 44 14.77 18.24 -11.31
CA THR A 44 15.09 17.13 -12.23
C THR A 44 13.93 16.12 -12.35
N PHE A 45 13.23 15.86 -11.25
CA PHE A 45 12.05 14.99 -11.28
C PHE A 45 10.93 15.64 -12.08
N ASP A 46 10.63 16.91 -11.85
CA ASP A 46 9.52 17.65 -12.47
C ASP A 46 9.74 17.80 -13.99
N ASP A 47 10.98 18.04 -14.43
CA ASP A 47 11.34 18.15 -15.85
C ASP A 47 11.11 16.84 -16.63
N ALA A 48 11.10 15.70 -15.94
CA ALA A 48 10.85 14.38 -16.53
C ALA A 48 9.35 14.03 -16.62
N GLN A 49 8.45 14.86 -16.07
CA GLN A 49 7.01 14.59 -16.09
C GLN A 49 6.33 15.17 -17.33
N ASN A 50 5.23 14.55 -17.74
CA ASN A 50 4.36 15.02 -18.83
C ASN A 50 3.22 15.94 -18.35
N PHE A 51 3.26 16.37 -17.10
CA PHE A 51 2.27 17.25 -16.45
C PHE A 51 2.96 18.35 -15.64
N GLU A 52 2.25 19.45 -15.38
CA GLU A 52 2.81 20.59 -14.63
C GLU A 52 2.89 20.29 -13.13
N VAL A 53 4.08 20.50 -12.53
CA VAL A 53 4.29 20.46 -11.09
C VAL A 53 4.69 21.86 -10.58
N VAL A 54 3.93 22.41 -9.67
CA VAL A 54 4.21 23.68 -9.01
C VAL A 54 4.67 23.39 -7.58
N ARG A 55 5.91 23.77 -7.26
CA ARG A 55 6.49 23.51 -5.94
C ARG A 55 6.24 24.67 -4.97
N HIS A 56 5.82 24.29 -3.77
CA HIS A 56 5.79 25.19 -2.61
C HIS A 56 7.20 25.27 -2.00
N PRO A 57 7.70 26.45 -1.61
CA PRO A 57 9.11 26.59 -1.17
C PRO A 57 9.47 25.86 0.13
N SER A 58 8.50 25.41 0.92
CA SER A 58 8.75 24.61 2.13
C SER A 58 8.63 23.12 1.86
N SER A 59 9.27 22.30 2.70
CA SER A 59 9.18 20.83 2.67
C SER A 59 7.86 20.27 3.23
N LEU A 60 6.99 21.12 3.78
CA LEU A 60 5.68 20.77 4.33
C LEU A 60 4.68 21.91 4.10
N MET A 61 3.55 21.61 3.47
CA MET A 61 2.43 22.53 3.36
C MET A 61 1.44 22.29 4.50
N LEU A 62 1.15 23.33 5.24
CA LEU A 62 0.07 23.39 6.22
C LEU A 62 -1.11 24.21 5.64
N PRO A 63 -2.35 24.04 6.11
CA PRO A 63 -3.51 24.78 5.61
C PRO A 63 -3.51 26.26 6.08
N THR A 64 -2.41 26.97 5.79
CA THR A 64 -2.22 28.39 6.09
C THR A 64 -2.87 29.30 5.04
N ARG A 65 -3.04 30.58 5.38
CA ARG A 65 -3.53 31.59 4.43
C ARG A 65 -2.63 31.71 3.18
N SER A 66 -1.33 31.51 3.30
CA SER A 66 -0.38 31.56 2.18
C SER A 66 -0.59 30.40 1.23
N VAL A 67 -0.62 29.15 1.74
CA VAL A 67 -0.87 27.95 0.96
C VAL A 67 -2.26 28.00 0.30
N SER A 68 -3.29 28.45 1.05
CA SER A 68 -4.64 28.65 0.53
C SER A 68 -4.67 29.62 -0.65
N ARG A 69 -4.06 30.82 -0.49
CA ARG A 69 -4.01 31.82 -1.58
C ARG A 69 -3.29 31.29 -2.82
N ARG A 70 -2.19 30.56 -2.63
CA ARG A 70 -1.46 29.97 -3.76
C ARG A 70 -2.26 28.90 -4.47
N ALA A 71 -2.92 28.00 -3.74
CA ALA A 71 -3.80 26.96 -4.32
C ALA A 71 -4.97 27.58 -5.09
N VAL A 72 -5.61 28.60 -4.53
CA VAL A 72 -6.69 29.37 -5.20
C VAL A 72 -6.18 30.07 -6.46
N ALA A 73 -5.00 30.68 -6.41
CA ALA A 73 -4.40 31.33 -7.57
C ALA A 73 -4.11 30.32 -8.70
N LEU A 74 -3.59 29.14 -8.37
CA LEU A 74 -3.34 28.05 -9.33
C LEU A 74 -4.63 27.54 -9.94
N LEU A 75 -5.66 27.25 -9.11
CA LEU A 75 -6.97 26.81 -9.59
C LEU A 75 -7.51 27.75 -10.67
N LYS A 76 -7.50 29.06 -10.40
CA LYS A 76 -8.00 30.09 -11.34
C LYS A 76 -7.11 30.26 -12.57
N ALA A 77 -5.79 30.39 -12.37
CA ALA A 77 -4.86 30.65 -13.44
C ALA A 77 -4.74 29.50 -14.44
N ARG A 78 -4.97 28.27 -13.98
CA ARG A 78 -4.93 27.06 -14.81
C ARG A 78 -6.32 26.60 -15.26
N GLY A 79 -7.39 27.29 -14.87
CA GLY A 79 -8.76 26.94 -15.24
C GLY A 79 -9.19 25.57 -14.69
N CYS A 80 -8.68 25.16 -13.51
CA CYS A 80 -9.07 23.91 -12.91
C CYS A 80 -10.49 24.02 -12.31
N ASP A 81 -11.32 23.01 -12.54
CA ASP A 81 -12.68 22.90 -12.02
C ASP A 81 -12.87 21.75 -11.02
N ALA A 82 -11.89 20.83 -10.94
CA ALA A 82 -11.82 19.81 -9.93
C ALA A 82 -10.56 19.97 -9.04
N VAL A 83 -10.67 19.49 -7.80
CA VAL A 83 -9.56 19.44 -6.85
C VAL A 83 -9.44 18.04 -6.28
N TRP A 84 -8.21 17.51 -6.26
CA TRP A 84 -7.88 16.29 -5.57
C TRP A 84 -6.85 16.54 -4.47
N PHE A 85 -7.24 16.30 -3.22
CA PHE A 85 -6.29 16.23 -2.12
C PHE A 85 -5.69 14.82 -2.10
N GLY A 86 -4.43 14.70 -2.53
CA GLY A 86 -3.70 13.43 -2.58
C GLY A 86 -3.56 12.77 -1.20
N ALA A 87 -3.59 13.57 -0.12
CA ALA A 87 -3.84 13.13 1.25
C ALA A 87 -4.86 14.06 1.90
N ALA A 88 -5.93 13.51 2.47
CA ALA A 88 -7.06 14.26 3.00
C ALA A 88 -6.66 15.27 4.08
N ALA A 89 -5.87 14.84 5.04
CA ALA A 89 -5.45 15.69 6.16
C ALA A 89 -3.95 16.05 6.09
N PRO A 90 -3.57 17.30 6.41
CA PRO A 90 -4.45 18.39 6.85
C PRO A 90 -4.96 19.28 5.70
N LEU A 91 -4.49 19.08 4.45
CA LEU A 91 -4.72 20.01 3.34
C LEU A 91 -6.18 20.08 2.88
N GLY A 92 -6.98 19.04 3.14
CA GLY A 92 -8.42 19.07 2.88
C GLY A 92 -9.19 20.20 3.59
N LEU A 93 -8.61 20.80 4.64
CA LEU A 93 -9.16 22.02 5.27
C LEU A 93 -9.15 23.24 4.34
N LEU A 94 -8.45 23.19 3.19
CA LEU A 94 -8.48 24.22 2.15
C LEU A 94 -9.75 24.15 1.26
N ALA A 95 -10.52 23.08 1.35
CA ALA A 95 -11.68 22.85 0.50
C ALA A 95 -12.66 24.03 0.42
N PRO A 96 -13.04 24.73 1.51
CA PRO A 96 -13.96 25.87 1.41
C PRO A 96 -13.41 27.03 0.56
N ALA A 97 -12.13 27.33 0.67
CA ALA A 97 -11.51 28.40 -0.10
C ALA A 97 -11.45 28.07 -1.59
N LEU A 98 -11.14 26.80 -1.93
CA LEU A 98 -11.12 26.32 -3.30
C LEU A 98 -12.52 26.23 -3.89
N ARG A 99 -13.52 25.83 -3.11
CA ARG A 99 -14.94 25.84 -3.49
C ARG A 99 -15.41 27.26 -3.80
N ALA A 100 -15.13 28.20 -2.93
CA ALA A 100 -15.46 29.63 -3.15
C ALA A 100 -14.72 30.22 -4.37
N ALA A 101 -13.59 29.66 -4.75
CA ALA A 101 -12.81 30.08 -5.92
C ALA A 101 -13.27 29.46 -7.24
N GLY A 102 -14.26 28.53 -7.22
CA GLY A 102 -14.87 27.94 -8.41
C GLY A 102 -14.66 26.43 -8.60
N ALA A 103 -14.02 25.74 -7.63
CA ALA A 103 -13.92 24.29 -7.71
C ALA A 103 -15.31 23.65 -7.64
N ARG A 104 -15.67 22.89 -8.67
CA ARG A 104 -16.97 22.21 -8.79
C ARG A 104 -16.99 20.85 -8.11
N ARG A 105 -15.87 20.16 -8.10
CA ARG A 105 -15.70 18.83 -7.51
C ARG A 105 -14.43 18.77 -6.68
N ILE A 106 -14.55 18.22 -5.46
CA ILE A 106 -13.42 18.09 -4.52
C ILE A 106 -13.38 16.67 -3.96
N VAL A 107 -12.29 15.96 -4.22
CA VAL A 107 -12.02 14.60 -3.73
C VAL A 107 -10.88 14.63 -2.73
N ALA A 108 -11.00 13.91 -1.61
CA ALA A 108 -9.97 13.81 -0.59
C ALA A 108 -9.63 12.33 -0.31
N THR A 109 -8.37 11.95 -0.51
CA THR A 109 -7.93 10.56 -0.37
C THR A 109 -7.34 10.28 1.01
N THR A 110 -7.73 9.15 1.62
CA THR A 110 -7.13 8.63 2.84
C THR A 110 -6.25 7.40 2.55
N HIS A 111 -5.17 7.23 3.31
CA HIS A 111 -4.15 6.20 3.08
C HIS A 111 -4.04 5.16 4.20
N GLY A 112 -5.02 5.10 5.08
CA GLY A 112 -5.10 4.13 6.17
C GLY A 112 -4.46 4.58 7.48
N HIS A 113 -3.49 5.50 7.50
CA HIS A 113 -2.97 6.05 8.76
C HIS A 113 -4.00 6.93 9.47
N GLU A 114 -4.93 7.52 8.76
CA GLU A 114 -6.07 8.25 9.28
C GLU A 114 -7.02 7.37 10.10
N ALA A 115 -7.01 6.06 9.86
CA ALA A 115 -7.74 5.10 10.68
C ALA A 115 -7.28 5.11 12.17
N GLY A 116 -5.99 5.35 12.41
CA GLY A 116 -5.46 5.60 13.75
C GLY A 116 -5.85 6.97 14.29
N TRP A 117 -5.83 8.00 13.45
CA TRP A 117 -6.22 9.37 13.79
C TRP A 117 -7.69 9.49 14.17
N ALA A 118 -8.55 8.67 13.58
CA ALA A 118 -9.98 8.59 13.94
C ALA A 118 -10.22 8.29 15.44
N GLN A 119 -9.22 7.77 16.16
CA GLN A 119 -9.28 7.50 17.59
C GLN A 119 -8.86 8.71 18.45
N LEU A 120 -8.19 9.71 17.87
CA LEU A 120 -7.70 10.90 18.58
C LEU A 120 -8.72 12.05 18.43
N PRO A 121 -9.18 12.69 19.52
CA PRO A 121 -10.29 13.66 19.46
C PRO A 121 -10.07 14.80 18.46
N VAL A 122 -8.89 15.43 18.48
CA VAL A 122 -8.56 16.56 17.61
C VAL A 122 -8.46 16.13 16.14
N ALA A 123 -7.78 15.04 15.88
CA ALA A 123 -7.62 14.52 14.51
C ALA A 123 -8.95 14.03 13.95
N ARG A 124 -9.81 13.40 14.78
CA ARG A 124 -11.16 13.01 14.40
C ARG A 124 -12.01 14.22 14.03
N GLN A 125 -11.93 15.32 14.80
CA GLN A 125 -12.66 16.54 14.46
C GLN A 125 -12.16 17.17 13.14
N THR A 126 -10.85 17.10 12.87
CA THR A 126 -10.28 17.55 11.61
C THR A 126 -10.79 16.73 10.43
N LEU A 127 -10.77 15.40 10.55
CA LEU A 127 -11.31 14.49 9.52
C LEU A 127 -12.79 14.75 9.26
N ARG A 128 -13.59 14.94 10.33
CA ARG A 128 -15.00 15.29 10.21
C ARG A 128 -15.22 16.59 9.44
N ARG A 129 -14.47 17.65 9.77
CA ARG A 129 -14.55 18.94 9.07
C ARG A 129 -14.19 18.79 7.59
N ILE A 130 -13.13 18.03 7.27
CA ILE A 130 -12.74 17.77 5.89
C ILE A 130 -13.85 17.03 5.16
N GLY A 131 -14.36 15.92 5.75
CA GLY A 131 -15.44 15.15 5.17
C GLY A 131 -16.71 15.96 4.89
N ASP A 132 -17.05 16.92 5.75
CA ASP A 132 -18.22 17.79 5.58
C ASP A 132 -18.06 18.81 4.41
N GLN A 133 -16.83 19.07 3.97
CA GLN A 133 -16.47 20.13 3.02
C GLN A 133 -16.07 19.62 1.62
N VAL A 134 -15.83 18.32 1.47
CA VAL A 134 -15.49 17.69 0.19
C VAL A 134 -16.67 16.91 -0.38
N ASP A 135 -16.65 16.62 -1.67
CA ASP A 135 -17.71 15.84 -2.31
C ASP A 135 -17.52 14.34 -2.13
N VAL A 136 -16.25 13.90 -2.00
CA VAL A 136 -15.89 12.49 -1.81
C VAL A 136 -14.72 12.41 -0.83
N VAL A 137 -14.82 11.45 0.10
CA VAL A 137 -13.69 10.96 0.88
C VAL A 137 -13.40 9.53 0.43
N THR A 138 -12.15 9.23 0.03
CA THR A 138 -11.83 7.88 -0.40
C THR A 138 -11.23 7.05 0.73
N TYR A 139 -11.42 5.73 0.64
CA TYR A 139 -10.84 4.74 1.56
C TYR A 139 -10.18 3.59 0.77
N LEU A 140 -9.21 2.91 1.39
CA LEU A 140 -8.47 1.81 0.73
C LEU A 140 -9.28 0.51 0.71
N GLY A 141 -9.90 0.13 1.82
CA GLY A 141 -10.61 -1.13 2.00
C GLY A 141 -11.58 -1.08 3.19
N GLN A 142 -12.24 -2.19 3.48
CA GLN A 142 -13.33 -2.25 4.48
C GLN A 142 -12.88 -1.86 5.89
N TYR A 143 -11.65 -2.23 6.26
CA TYR A 143 -11.10 -1.81 7.56
C TYR A 143 -11.00 -0.29 7.69
N THR A 144 -10.45 0.38 6.68
CA THR A 144 -10.29 1.85 6.68
C THR A 144 -11.65 2.53 6.60
N ARG A 145 -12.58 2.01 5.79
CA ARG A 145 -13.97 2.47 5.75
C ARG A 145 -14.61 2.49 7.12
N GLY A 146 -14.65 1.35 7.82
CA GLY A 146 -15.31 1.26 9.13
C GLY A 146 -14.67 2.14 10.22
N ARG A 147 -13.38 2.51 10.07
CA ARG A 147 -12.71 3.49 10.96
C ARG A 147 -13.10 4.92 10.61
N LEU A 148 -13.18 5.26 9.33
CA LEU A 148 -13.57 6.58 8.85
C LEU A 148 -15.05 6.87 9.15
N GLU A 149 -15.94 5.92 8.97
CA GLU A 149 -17.38 6.05 9.30
C GLU A 149 -17.60 6.54 10.73
N ARG A 150 -16.81 6.04 11.67
CA ARG A 150 -16.88 6.48 13.09
C ARG A 150 -16.38 7.91 13.32
N ALA A 151 -15.58 8.44 12.43
CA ALA A 151 -15.01 9.79 12.55
C ALA A 151 -15.81 10.84 11.80
N LEU A 152 -16.50 10.46 10.74
CA LEU A 152 -17.23 11.34 9.84
C LEU A 152 -18.67 11.61 10.31
N SER A 153 -19.28 12.69 9.82
CA SER A 153 -20.71 12.94 9.98
C SER A 153 -21.55 11.99 9.12
N ALA A 154 -22.81 11.81 9.43
CA ALA A 154 -23.74 10.97 8.66
C ALA A 154 -23.77 11.39 7.16
N SER A 155 -23.76 12.69 6.89
CA SER A 155 -23.70 13.22 5.52
C SER A 155 -22.40 12.84 4.80
N ALA A 156 -21.25 12.90 5.48
CA ALA A 156 -19.96 12.54 4.89
C ALA A 156 -19.77 11.02 4.73
N GLN A 157 -20.42 10.20 5.58
CA GLN A 157 -20.42 8.74 5.44
C GLN A 157 -21.02 8.27 4.12
N GLY A 158 -22.10 8.93 3.65
CA GLY A 158 -22.73 8.63 2.37
C GLY A 158 -21.89 9.03 1.14
N ARG A 159 -20.73 9.67 1.36
CA ARG A 159 -19.79 10.12 0.32
C ARG A 159 -18.46 9.38 0.38
N LEU A 160 -18.41 8.26 1.10
CA LEU A 160 -17.25 7.38 1.18
C LEU A 160 -17.18 6.50 -0.07
N GLU A 161 -16.07 6.60 -0.80
CA GLU A 161 -15.83 5.84 -2.03
C GLU A 161 -14.53 5.06 -1.95
N ARG A 162 -14.50 3.84 -2.52
CA ARG A 162 -13.27 3.05 -2.55
C ARG A 162 -12.33 3.60 -3.62
N LEU A 163 -11.08 3.84 -3.23
CA LEU A 163 -9.95 4.12 -4.10
C LEU A 163 -8.72 3.42 -3.52
N ALA A 164 -8.39 2.27 -4.06
CA ALA A 164 -7.26 1.44 -3.63
C ALA A 164 -6.07 1.61 -4.59
N PRO A 165 -4.83 1.31 -4.15
CA PRO A 165 -3.67 1.29 -5.04
C PRO A 165 -3.78 0.19 -6.08
N GLY A 166 -3.13 0.39 -7.21
CA GLY A 166 -2.91 -0.65 -8.20
C GLY A 166 -1.58 -1.37 -8.02
N VAL A 167 -1.40 -2.46 -8.76
CA VAL A 167 -0.13 -3.17 -8.97
C VAL A 167 0.17 -3.20 -10.46
N ASP A 168 1.43 -3.02 -10.81
CA ASP A 168 1.91 -3.23 -12.19
C ASP A 168 2.13 -4.74 -12.42
N THR A 169 1.16 -5.39 -13.06
CA THR A 169 1.18 -6.82 -13.35
C THR A 169 2.12 -7.19 -14.51
N SER A 170 2.62 -6.21 -15.25
CA SER A 170 3.68 -6.40 -16.24
C SER A 170 5.06 -6.44 -15.59
N PHE A 171 5.22 -5.75 -14.48
CA PHE A 171 6.43 -5.69 -13.66
C PHE A 171 6.47 -6.84 -12.65
N PHE A 172 5.43 -7.01 -11.83
CA PHE A 172 5.26 -8.16 -10.94
C PHE A 172 4.58 -9.30 -11.70
N LYS A 173 5.34 -10.29 -12.09
CA LYS A 173 4.85 -11.43 -12.90
C LYS A 173 5.66 -12.69 -12.64
N PRO A 174 5.12 -13.87 -12.94
CA PRO A 174 5.89 -15.11 -12.97
C PRO A 174 7.03 -15.03 -14.00
N GLY A 175 8.15 -15.67 -13.70
CA GLY A 175 9.33 -15.68 -14.57
C GLY A 175 10.12 -14.36 -14.57
N ALA A 176 10.04 -13.59 -13.50
CA ALA A 176 10.74 -12.31 -13.34
C ALA A 176 12.23 -12.47 -12.95
N GLY A 177 12.80 -13.68 -12.99
CA GLY A 177 14.21 -13.95 -12.68
C GLY A 177 14.45 -14.58 -11.31
N GLY A 178 13.46 -15.20 -10.73
CA GLY A 178 13.54 -15.84 -9.42
C GLY A 178 14.62 -16.91 -9.31
N ASP A 179 14.90 -17.65 -10.40
CA ASP A 179 15.94 -18.68 -10.42
C ASP A 179 17.35 -18.10 -10.21
N VAL A 180 17.64 -16.90 -10.71
CA VAL A 180 18.90 -16.19 -10.47
C VAL A 180 19.03 -15.86 -8.99
N VAL A 181 17.99 -15.28 -8.38
CA VAL A 181 17.96 -14.96 -6.95
C VAL A 181 18.12 -16.21 -6.10
N ARG A 182 17.49 -17.33 -6.47
CA ARG A 182 17.63 -18.62 -5.76
C ARG A 182 19.06 -19.15 -5.84
N HIS A 183 19.67 -19.11 -7.01
CA HIS A 183 21.05 -19.52 -7.20
C HIS A 183 22.00 -18.69 -6.33
N ASP A 184 21.93 -17.37 -6.42
CA ASP A 184 22.83 -16.43 -5.74
C ASP A 184 22.71 -16.50 -4.20
N LEU A 185 21.52 -16.84 -3.70
CA LEU A 185 21.27 -16.99 -2.26
C LEU A 185 21.43 -18.45 -1.75
N GLY A 186 21.85 -19.39 -2.61
CA GLY A 186 21.98 -20.81 -2.25
C GLY A 186 20.65 -21.46 -1.90
N LEU A 187 19.60 -21.15 -2.67
CA LEU A 187 18.22 -21.63 -2.50
C LEU A 187 17.73 -22.45 -3.70
N ALA A 188 18.57 -22.82 -4.66
CA ALA A 188 18.18 -23.48 -5.91
C ALA A 188 17.32 -24.74 -5.69
N ASP A 189 17.74 -25.59 -4.75
CA ASP A 189 17.05 -26.86 -4.44
C ASP A 189 16.08 -26.74 -3.24
N ARG A 190 15.64 -25.52 -2.89
CA ARG A 190 14.81 -25.27 -1.71
C ARG A 190 13.39 -24.88 -2.11
N ARG A 191 12.41 -25.24 -1.27
CA ARG A 191 11.06 -24.67 -1.31
C ARG A 191 11.05 -23.37 -0.54
N VAL A 192 10.96 -22.24 -1.26
CA VAL A 192 11.17 -20.93 -0.69
C VAL A 192 9.85 -20.30 -0.24
N ILE A 193 9.80 -19.93 1.04
CA ILE A 193 8.80 -19.03 1.59
C ILE A 193 9.38 -17.62 1.49
N VAL A 194 8.75 -16.71 0.77
CA VAL A 194 9.23 -15.33 0.66
C VAL A 194 8.39 -14.38 1.52
N CYS A 195 9.08 -13.46 2.20
CA CYS A 195 8.47 -12.38 2.97
C CYS A 195 9.13 -11.05 2.60
N VAL A 196 8.40 -10.18 1.92
CA VAL A 196 8.88 -8.87 1.50
C VAL A 196 8.21 -7.79 2.35
N SER A 197 8.99 -7.09 3.18
CA SER A 197 8.48 -5.98 3.98
C SER A 197 9.57 -5.27 4.76
N ARG A 198 9.26 -4.05 5.23
CA ARG A 198 10.07 -3.41 6.27
C ARG A 198 10.12 -4.28 7.52
N LEU A 199 11.31 -4.44 8.13
CA LEU A 199 11.49 -5.25 9.33
C LEU A 199 11.04 -4.50 10.57
N VAL A 200 9.76 -4.65 10.89
CA VAL A 200 9.10 -4.06 12.07
C VAL A 200 8.16 -5.08 12.71
N PRO A 201 7.94 -5.03 14.04
CA PRO A 201 7.26 -6.10 14.77
C PRO A 201 5.82 -6.42 14.33
N ARG A 202 5.11 -5.47 13.67
CA ARG A 202 3.74 -5.73 13.18
C ARG A 202 3.69 -6.65 11.97
N LYS A 203 4.80 -6.78 11.21
CA LYS A 203 4.87 -7.55 9.96
C LYS A 203 4.95 -9.06 10.17
N GLY A 204 5.30 -9.53 11.37
CA GLY A 204 5.19 -10.94 11.76
C GLY A 204 6.35 -11.84 11.33
N GLN A 205 7.49 -11.29 10.87
CA GLN A 205 8.67 -12.10 10.53
C GLN A 205 9.14 -12.98 11.68
N ASP A 206 9.00 -12.51 12.92
CA ASP A 206 9.33 -13.29 14.12
C ASP A 206 8.41 -14.53 14.30
N VAL A 207 7.18 -14.48 13.81
CA VAL A 207 6.28 -15.65 13.82
C VAL A 207 6.69 -16.65 12.75
N LEU A 208 7.11 -16.20 11.56
CA LEU A 208 7.66 -17.07 10.52
C LEU A 208 8.89 -17.82 11.01
N LEU A 209 9.81 -17.13 11.69
CA LEU A 209 11.01 -17.74 12.25
C LEU A 209 10.69 -18.81 13.31
N ARG A 210 9.69 -18.57 14.17
CA ARG A 210 9.22 -19.55 15.16
C ARG A 210 8.41 -20.70 14.55
N ALA A 211 7.76 -20.49 13.42
CA ALA A 211 7.05 -21.51 12.67
C ALA A 211 8.02 -22.46 11.93
N LEU A 212 9.16 -21.93 11.51
CA LEU A 212 10.10 -22.60 10.62
C LEU A 212 10.62 -23.96 11.13
N PRO A 213 10.90 -24.19 12.44
CA PRO A 213 11.26 -25.52 12.94
C PRO A 213 10.21 -26.59 12.65
N ALA A 214 8.93 -26.25 12.81
CA ALA A 214 7.82 -27.14 12.53
C ALA A 214 7.60 -27.34 11.01
N VAL A 215 7.78 -26.27 10.22
CA VAL A 215 7.78 -26.36 8.76
C VAL A 215 8.87 -27.31 8.27
N LEU A 216 10.11 -27.19 8.76
CA LEU A 216 11.25 -28.03 8.37
C LEU A 216 11.07 -29.51 8.75
N ARG A 217 10.36 -29.81 9.84
CA ARG A 217 9.99 -31.21 10.15
C ARG A 217 9.05 -31.83 9.09
N SER A 218 8.19 -31.02 8.48
CA SER A 218 7.20 -31.48 7.50
C SER A 218 7.69 -31.35 6.05
N VAL A 219 8.58 -30.40 5.80
CA VAL A 219 9.16 -30.02 4.50
C VAL A 219 10.64 -29.71 4.72
N PRO A 220 11.53 -30.73 4.76
CA PRO A 220 12.94 -30.54 5.14
C PRO A 220 13.75 -29.64 4.21
N ASP A 221 13.32 -29.51 2.97
CA ASP A 221 13.91 -28.63 1.95
C ASP A 221 13.30 -27.20 1.95
N ALA A 222 12.47 -26.85 2.93
CA ALA A 222 11.95 -25.49 3.04
C ALA A 222 13.06 -24.47 3.39
N ALA A 223 12.90 -23.25 2.90
CA ALA A 223 13.73 -22.10 3.29
C ALA A 223 12.88 -20.85 3.40
N LEU A 224 13.32 -19.90 4.23
CA LEU A 224 12.67 -18.61 4.41
C LEU A 224 13.58 -17.50 3.86
N LEU A 225 13.09 -16.79 2.83
CA LEU A 225 13.70 -15.58 2.29
C LEU A 225 13.00 -14.34 2.85
N ILE A 226 13.71 -13.54 3.63
CA ILE A 226 13.23 -12.27 4.18
C ILE A 226 13.89 -11.13 3.42
N VAL A 227 13.08 -10.39 2.66
CA VAL A 227 13.49 -9.26 1.83
C VAL A 227 13.09 -7.96 2.51
N GLY A 228 14.06 -7.06 2.65
CA GLY A 228 13.89 -5.76 3.27
C GLY A 228 14.78 -5.53 4.48
N ASP A 229 14.67 -4.34 5.05
CA ASP A 229 15.42 -3.92 6.23
C ASP A 229 14.54 -3.15 7.23
N GLY A 230 15.07 -2.94 8.42
CA GLY A 230 14.37 -2.19 9.46
C GLY A 230 14.92 -2.43 10.87
N PRO A 231 14.40 -1.67 11.85
CA PRO A 231 14.93 -1.69 13.22
C PRO A 231 14.84 -3.05 13.93
N ASP A 232 14.03 -3.97 13.40
CA ASP A 232 13.82 -5.30 14.02
C ASP A 232 14.86 -6.36 13.55
N ARG A 233 15.75 -6.01 12.60
CA ARG A 233 16.70 -6.93 11.96
C ARG A 233 17.49 -7.76 12.96
N LYS A 234 18.20 -7.12 13.89
CA LYS A 234 19.02 -7.81 14.89
C LYS A 234 18.21 -8.77 15.78
N ARG A 235 16.98 -8.36 16.15
CA ARG A 235 16.09 -9.22 16.93
C ARG A 235 15.65 -10.46 16.16
N LEU A 236 15.37 -10.32 14.88
CA LEU A 236 14.98 -11.42 14.00
C LEU A 236 16.12 -12.41 13.79
N GLU A 237 17.34 -11.94 13.60
CA GLU A 237 18.54 -12.79 13.51
C GLU A 237 18.76 -13.60 14.79
N ALA A 238 18.65 -12.95 15.95
CA ALA A 238 18.74 -13.64 17.25
C ALA A 238 17.61 -14.67 17.46
N ILE A 239 16.43 -14.46 16.87
CA ILE A 239 15.36 -15.46 16.89
C ILE A 239 15.74 -16.65 16.00
N ALA A 240 16.25 -16.42 14.80
CA ALA A 240 16.67 -17.49 13.89
C ALA A 240 17.76 -18.38 14.52
N ASP A 241 18.69 -17.80 15.27
CA ASP A 241 19.73 -18.52 16.01
C ASP A 241 19.13 -19.34 17.17
N ARG A 242 18.26 -18.74 17.98
CA ARG A 242 17.61 -19.41 19.11
C ARG A 242 16.72 -20.58 18.69
N GLU A 243 15.99 -20.42 17.58
CA GLU A 243 15.14 -21.48 17.02
C GLU A 243 15.94 -22.50 16.20
N ALA A 244 17.29 -22.37 16.13
CA ALA A 244 18.20 -23.22 15.38
C ALA A 244 17.84 -23.37 13.88
N VAL A 245 17.32 -22.31 13.25
CA VAL A 245 16.90 -22.30 11.85
C VAL A 245 17.76 -21.42 10.95
N ARG A 246 18.85 -20.86 11.46
CA ARG A 246 19.71 -19.92 10.73
C ARG A 246 20.15 -20.41 9.34
N ALA A 247 20.43 -21.71 9.22
CA ALA A 247 20.84 -22.34 7.95
C ALA A 247 19.75 -22.32 6.88
N ALA A 248 18.48 -22.31 7.29
CA ALA A 248 17.32 -22.29 6.42
C ALA A 248 16.76 -20.87 6.17
N VAL A 249 17.40 -19.81 6.68
CA VAL A 249 16.93 -18.43 6.54
C VAL A 249 17.95 -17.62 5.73
N ARG A 250 17.41 -16.83 4.79
CA ARG A 250 18.17 -15.80 4.07
C ARG A 250 17.53 -14.45 4.31
N PHE A 251 18.36 -13.51 4.74
CA PHE A 251 17.99 -12.09 4.84
C PHE A 251 18.71 -11.34 3.72
N SER A 252 18.03 -10.98 2.65
CA SER A 252 18.66 -10.27 1.53
C SER A 252 19.07 -8.83 1.87
N GLY A 253 18.45 -8.24 2.89
CA GLY A 253 18.57 -6.80 3.13
C GLY A 253 17.62 -6.01 2.21
N PRO A 254 17.82 -4.68 2.09
CA PRO A 254 17.05 -3.86 1.18
C PRO A 254 17.40 -4.21 -0.27
N VAL A 255 16.38 -4.25 -1.12
CA VAL A 255 16.51 -4.56 -2.55
C VAL A 255 16.03 -3.36 -3.35
N ALA A 256 16.70 -3.05 -4.46
CA ALA A 256 16.27 -2.02 -5.37
C ALA A 256 14.91 -2.37 -5.98
N TRP A 257 14.10 -1.35 -6.28
CA TRP A 257 12.76 -1.57 -6.84
C TRP A 257 12.79 -2.43 -8.10
N ALA A 258 13.75 -2.18 -8.99
CA ALA A 258 13.91 -2.93 -10.24
C ALA A 258 14.14 -4.44 -10.04
N ASP A 259 14.76 -4.85 -8.93
CA ASP A 259 15.11 -6.23 -8.63
C ASP A 259 14.05 -6.94 -7.76
N LEU A 260 13.07 -6.18 -7.28
CA LEU A 260 12.06 -6.70 -6.35
C LEU A 260 11.20 -7.82 -6.95
N PRO A 261 10.73 -7.75 -8.23
CA PRO A 261 9.97 -8.84 -8.84
C PRO A 261 10.69 -10.19 -8.83
N ALA A 262 12.00 -10.22 -9.08
CA ALA A 262 12.79 -11.45 -9.04
C ALA A 262 12.83 -12.07 -7.63
N HIS A 263 12.80 -11.25 -6.58
CA HIS A 263 12.75 -11.73 -5.21
C HIS A 263 11.39 -12.33 -4.83
N TYR A 264 10.28 -11.81 -5.36
CA TYR A 264 8.98 -12.48 -5.23
C TYR A 264 8.97 -13.79 -6.01
N ASP A 265 9.42 -13.77 -7.26
CA ASP A 265 9.46 -14.91 -8.17
C ASP A 265 10.35 -16.07 -7.67
N ALA A 266 11.30 -15.78 -6.76
CA ALA A 266 12.09 -16.79 -6.08
C ALA A 266 11.28 -17.69 -5.12
N GLY A 267 10.05 -17.28 -4.73
CA GLY A 267 9.20 -17.98 -3.78
C GLY A 267 8.25 -18.99 -4.39
N GLN A 268 7.81 -19.98 -3.61
CA GLN A 268 6.64 -20.80 -3.87
C GLN A 268 5.42 -20.37 -3.07
N VAL A 269 5.64 -19.70 -1.95
CA VAL A 269 4.59 -19.16 -1.07
C VAL A 269 5.04 -17.80 -0.58
N PHE A 270 4.17 -16.81 -0.64
CA PHE A 270 4.37 -15.53 0.04
C PHE A 270 3.75 -15.59 1.44
N ALA A 271 4.49 -15.23 2.47
CA ALA A 271 3.98 -15.21 3.83
C ALA A 271 4.39 -13.94 4.59
N MET A 272 3.39 -13.15 5.02
CA MET A 272 3.58 -12.03 5.94
C MET A 272 2.44 -12.03 6.97
N PRO A 273 2.57 -12.81 8.07
CA PRO A 273 1.53 -12.91 9.10
C PRO A 273 1.50 -11.66 9.97
N CYS A 274 1.06 -10.55 9.37
CA CYS A 274 0.97 -9.27 10.06
C CYS A 274 -0.04 -9.31 11.21
N ARG A 275 0.17 -8.44 12.21
CA ARG A 275 -0.66 -8.38 13.42
C ARG A 275 -0.92 -6.97 13.90
N THR A 276 -2.09 -6.76 14.44
CA THR A 276 -2.47 -5.51 15.11
C THR A 276 -1.73 -5.36 16.44
N ARG A 277 -1.16 -4.17 16.67
CA ARG A 277 -0.43 -3.82 17.89
C ARG A 277 -0.95 -2.51 18.47
N ARG A 278 -0.49 -2.16 19.67
CA ARG A 278 -0.80 -0.89 20.35
C ARG A 278 -2.30 -0.54 20.33
N ARG A 279 -3.15 -1.52 20.64
CA ARG A 279 -4.61 -1.36 20.69
C ARG A 279 -5.22 -0.81 19.39
N GLY A 280 -4.65 -1.18 18.24
CA GLY A 280 -5.18 -0.76 16.92
C GLY A 280 -4.54 0.49 16.34
N LEU A 281 -3.51 1.06 16.99
CA LEU A 281 -2.75 2.20 16.45
C LEU A 281 -1.63 1.76 15.50
N ASP A 282 -1.19 0.50 15.57
CA ASP A 282 -0.14 -0.06 14.72
C ASP A 282 -0.72 -1.28 13.98
N VAL A 283 -1.20 -1.04 12.78
CA VAL A 283 -1.90 -2.02 11.92
C VAL A 283 -1.36 -2.02 10.52
N GLU A 284 -1.66 -3.07 9.74
CA GLU A 284 -1.44 -3.05 8.30
C GLU A 284 -2.51 -2.21 7.60
N GLY A 285 -2.11 -1.26 6.75
CA GLY A 285 -3.05 -0.36 6.07
C GLY A 285 -3.90 -1.11 5.03
N LEU A 286 -3.22 -1.78 4.11
CA LEU A 286 -3.77 -2.69 3.10
C LEU A 286 -2.82 -3.86 2.88
N GLY A 287 -1.52 -3.57 2.77
CA GLY A 287 -0.50 -4.57 2.47
C GLY A 287 -0.39 -4.83 0.97
N ILE A 288 0.02 -3.82 0.19
CA ILE A 288 0.22 -3.94 -1.26
C ILE A 288 1.12 -5.13 -1.63
N VAL A 289 2.05 -5.49 -0.76
CA VAL A 289 2.95 -6.65 -0.93
C VAL A 289 2.22 -7.99 -1.13
N TYR A 290 0.99 -8.13 -0.62
CA TYR A 290 0.15 -9.30 -0.89
C TYR A 290 -0.34 -9.32 -2.34
N LEU A 291 -0.70 -8.13 -2.85
CA LEU A 291 -1.14 -7.98 -4.24
C LEU A 291 0.04 -8.13 -5.21
N GLU A 292 1.23 -7.64 -4.85
CA GLU A 292 2.48 -7.85 -5.61
C GLU A 292 2.83 -9.34 -5.67
N ALA A 293 2.70 -10.06 -4.55
CA ALA A 293 2.89 -11.51 -4.50
C ALA A 293 1.85 -12.26 -5.37
N SER A 294 0.57 -11.88 -5.26
CA SER A 294 -0.49 -12.45 -6.11
C SER A 294 -0.26 -12.14 -7.59
N ALA A 295 0.17 -10.94 -7.95
CA ALA A 295 0.56 -10.59 -9.32
C ALA A 295 1.72 -11.45 -9.86
N THR A 296 2.65 -11.85 -8.97
CA THR A 296 3.74 -12.79 -9.30
C THR A 296 3.25 -14.26 -9.36
N GLY A 297 1.97 -14.52 -9.09
CA GLY A 297 1.39 -15.88 -9.12
C GLY A 297 1.66 -16.69 -7.85
N LEU A 298 1.97 -16.03 -6.73
CA LEU A 298 2.20 -16.71 -5.45
C LEU A 298 0.92 -16.83 -4.63
N PRO A 299 0.64 -18.00 -4.02
CA PRO A 299 -0.36 -18.09 -2.98
C PRO A 299 0.10 -17.31 -1.74
N VAL A 300 -0.84 -16.64 -1.06
CA VAL A 300 -0.55 -15.70 0.01
C VAL A 300 -0.97 -16.25 1.37
N VAL A 301 -0.08 -16.14 2.39
CA VAL A 301 -0.43 -16.35 3.80
C VAL A 301 -0.35 -14.99 4.51
N ALA A 302 -1.50 -14.36 4.74
CA ALA A 302 -1.62 -13.04 5.34
C ALA A 302 -2.15 -13.09 6.78
N GLY A 303 -1.70 -12.14 7.61
CA GLY A 303 -2.21 -12.00 8.96
C GLY A 303 -3.50 -11.17 9.01
N ARG A 304 -4.43 -11.50 9.90
CA ARG A 304 -5.66 -10.72 10.15
C ARG A 304 -5.33 -9.42 10.90
N SER A 305 -4.84 -8.41 10.19
CA SER A 305 -4.50 -7.11 10.77
C SER A 305 -4.87 -5.97 9.84
N GLY A 306 -5.66 -5.04 10.35
CA GLY A 306 -6.05 -3.87 9.58
C GLY A 306 -6.72 -4.23 8.26
N GLY A 307 -6.23 -3.67 7.17
CA GLY A 307 -6.72 -3.89 5.81
C GLY A 307 -6.10 -5.10 5.09
N ALA A 308 -5.20 -5.88 5.72
CA ALA A 308 -4.62 -7.06 5.09
C ALA A 308 -5.68 -8.08 4.56
N PRO A 309 -6.82 -8.29 5.26
CA PRO A 309 -7.89 -9.12 4.72
C PRO A 309 -8.52 -8.61 3.41
N ASP A 310 -8.42 -7.31 3.12
CA ASP A 310 -8.95 -6.72 1.88
C ASP A 310 -8.06 -7.05 0.66
N ALA A 311 -6.83 -7.52 0.88
CA ALA A 311 -5.84 -7.89 -0.15
C ALA A 311 -5.73 -9.42 -0.37
N VAL A 312 -6.69 -10.21 0.13
CA VAL A 312 -6.70 -11.68 -0.01
C VAL A 312 -8.14 -12.18 -0.06
N ILE A 313 -8.48 -13.00 -1.05
CA ILE A 313 -9.74 -13.77 -1.06
C ILE A 313 -9.47 -15.09 -0.34
N LEU A 314 -10.04 -15.22 0.87
CA LEU A 314 -9.81 -16.39 1.73
C LEU A 314 -10.17 -17.71 1.04
N GLY A 315 -9.20 -18.62 0.97
CA GLY A 315 -9.35 -19.96 0.38
C GLY A 315 -9.26 -19.98 -1.14
N GLU A 316 -9.25 -18.83 -1.81
CA GLU A 316 -9.15 -18.70 -3.26
C GLU A 316 -7.79 -18.15 -3.70
N THR A 317 -7.34 -17.01 -3.15
CA THR A 317 -6.06 -16.42 -3.49
C THR A 317 -5.03 -16.56 -2.36
N GLY A 318 -5.46 -17.01 -1.18
CA GLY A 318 -4.58 -17.17 -0.02
C GLY A 318 -5.30 -17.58 1.25
N HIS A 319 -4.51 -17.67 2.32
CA HIS A 319 -4.96 -17.97 3.67
C HIS A 319 -4.87 -16.72 4.56
N LEU A 320 -5.86 -16.55 5.44
CA LEU A 320 -5.88 -15.53 6.48
C LEU A 320 -5.72 -16.17 7.86
N VAL A 321 -4.64 -15.85 8.55
CA VAL A 321 -4.30 -16.43 9.85
C VAL A 321 -4.26 -15.36 10.96
N ASP A 322 -4.37 -15.75 12.24
CA ASP A 322 -3.92 -14.86 13.31
C ASP A 322 -2.39 -14.76 13.24
N GLY A 323 -1.87 -13.57 12.98
CA GLY A 323 -0.42 -13.30 12.89
C GLY A 323 0.35 -13.47 14.21
N ARG A 324 -0.28 -13.99 15.26
CA ARG A 324 0.34 -14.39 16.53
C ARG A 324 0.34 -15.91 16.73
N ASP A 325 -0.48 -16.61 16.01
CA ASP A 325 -0.63 -18.06 16.10
C ASP A 325 0.41 -18.78 15.23
N VAL A 326 1.48 -19.23 15.85
CA VAL A 326 2.57 -19.96 15.20
C VAL A 326 2.07 -21.26 14.55
N ALA A 327 1.10 -21.94 15.19
CA ALA A 327 0.58 -23.20 14.67
C ALA A 327 -0.28 -23.00 13.41
N ALA A 328 -1.15 -21.98 13.40
CA ALA A 328 -1.94 -21.63 12.23
C ALA A 328 -1.07 -21.19 11.04
N VAL A 329 -0.02 -20.40 11.30
CA VAL A 329 0.96 -19.99 10.29
C VAL A 329 1.71 -21.21 9.74
N THR A 330 2.17 -22.11 10.61
CA THR A 330 2.84 -23.37 10.22
C THR A 330 1.93 -24.23 9.34
N GLY A 331 0.70 -24.47 9.79
CA GLY A 331 -0.27 -25.30 9.05
C GLY A 331 -0.56 -24.77 7.65
N SER A 332 -0.76 -23.44 7.53
CA SER A 332 -1.01 -22.79 6.24
C SER A 332 0.19 -22.91 5.28
N ILE A 333 1.41 -22.68 5.77
CA ILE A 333 2.62 -22.81 4.97
C ILE A 333 2.88 -24.25 4.54
N VAL A 334 2.77 -25.20 5.48
CA VAL A 334 2.98 -26.63 5.20
C VAL A 334 1.97 -27.16 4.19
N ALA A 335 0.71 -26.77 4.30
CA ALA A 335 -0.33 -27.19 3.34
C ALA A 335 0.04 -26.76 1.91
N LEU A 336 0.44 -25.49 1.72
CA LEU A 336 0.82 -24.97 0.40
C LEU A 336 2.12 -25.59 -0.12
N LEU A 337 3.14 -25.78 0.73
CA LEU A 337 4.40 -26.37 0.29
C LEU A 337 4.29 -27.87 -0.02
N ARG A 338 3.36 -28.60 0.60
CA ARG A 338 3.16 -30.05 0.36
C ARG A 338 2.25 -30.36 -0.80
N ASP A 339 1.45 -29.39 -1.23
CA ASP A 339 0.57 -29.52 -2.41
C ASP A 339 0.89 -28.40 -3.42
N PRO A 340 1.94 -28.59 -4.25
CA PRO A 340 2.30 -27.62 -5.28
C PRO A 340 1.20 -27.35 -6.31
N ALA A 341 0.33 -28.33 -6.59
CA ALA A 341 -0.77 -28.14 -7.54
C ALA A 341 -1.83 -27.18 -6.99
N ALA A 342 -2.25 -27.36 -5.74
CA ALA A 342 -3.16 -26.44 -5.06
C ALA A 342 -2.53 -25.06 -4.88
N ALA A 343 -1.23 -24.97 -4.52
CA ALA A 343 -0.52 -23.72 -4.39
C ALA A 343 -0.46 -22.94 -5.72
N THR A 344 -0.15 -23.64 -6.83
CA THR A 344 -0.12 -23.03 -8.17
C THR A 344 -1.51 -22.54 -8.60
N ALA A 345 -2.56 -23.32 -8.36
CA ALA A 345 -3.94 -22.94 -8.67
C ALA A 345 -4.36 -21.69 -7.88
N MET A 346 -4.03 -21.65 -6.58
CA MET A 346 -4.31 -20.50 -5.71
C MET A 346 -3.53 -19.24 -6.14
N GLY A 347 -2.27 -19.39 -6.52
CA GLY A 347 -1.45 -18.31 -7.06
C GLY A 347 -1.98 -17.77 -8.39
N ALA A 348 -2.41 -18.66 -9.30
CA ALA A 348 -3.02 -18.29 -10.57
C ALA A 348 -4.35 -17.53 -10.37
N ALA A 349 -5.20 -17.97 -9.44
CA ALA A 349 -6.42 -17.25 -9.07
C ALA A 349 -6.10 -15.86 -8.50
N GLY A 350 -5.06 -15.77 -7.65
CA GLY A 350 -4.59 -14.50 -7.12
C GLY A 350 -4.12 -13.54 -8.20
N ARG A 351 -3.36 -14.03 -9.19
CA ARG A 351 -2.91 -13.23 -10.32
C ARG A 351 -4.07 -12.72 -11.17
N ALA A 352 -5.00 -13.60 -11.55
CA ALA A 352 -6.17 -13.23 -12.34
C ALA A 352 -7.01 -12.15 -11.64
N TRP A 353 -7.21 -12.29 -10.33
CA TRP A 353 -7.91 -11.29 -9.52
C TRP A 353 -7.19 -9.93 -9.50
N VAL A 354 -5.86 -9.92 -9.35
CA VAL A 354 -5.09 -8.66 -9.37
C VAL A 354 -5.13 -8.01 -10.74
N GLU A 355 -5.00 -8.78 -11.82
CA GLU A 355 -5.10 -8.28 -13.20
C GLU A 355 -6.47 -7.65 -13.50
N GLN A 356 -7.54 -8.17 -12.91
CA GLN A 356 -8.89 -7.67 -13.09
C GLN A 356 -9.19 -6.44 -12.22
N ASP A 357 -8.86 -6.48 -10.92
CA ASP A 357 -9.45 -5.56 -9.93
C ASP A 357 -8.45 -4.58 -9.30
N TRP A 358 -7.13 -4.79 -9.51
CA TRP A 358 -6.10 -4.07 -8.77
C TRP A 358 -5.00 -3.49 -9.67
N THR A 359 -5.36 -3.05 -10.87
CA THR A 359 -4.41 -2.36 -11.75
C THR A 359 -4.41 -0.85 -11.48
N TRP A 360 -3.28 -0.20 -11.79
CA TRP A 360 -3.20 1.26 -11.71
C TRP A 360 -4.16 1.95 -12.67
N ASP A 361 -4.44 1.35 -13.82
CA ASP A 361 -5.37 1.90 -14.82
C ASP A 361 -6.81 1.85 -14.29
N ALA A 362 -7.21 0.77 -13.63
CA ALA A 362 -8.52 0.68 -12.97
C ALA A 362 -8.65 1.72 -11.83
N ALA A 363 -7.60 1.90 -11.03
CA ALA A 363 -7.57 2.89 -9.97
C ALA A 363 -7.65 4.33 -10.52
N ALA A 364 -6.95 4.64 -11.62
CA ALA A 364 -6.99 5.95 -12.28
C ALA A 364 -8.34 6.22 -12.95
N ALA A 365 -8.95 5.23 -13.59
CA ALA A 365 -10.29 5.32 -14.14
C ALA A 365 -11.30 5.64 -13.03
N ARG A 366 -11.19 4.95 -11.88
CA ARG A 366 -12.05 5.21 -10.71
C ARG A 366 -11.87 6.63 -10.18
N LEU A 367 -10.63 7.10 -10.02
CA LEU A 367 -10.38 8.48 -9.60
C LEU A 367 -10.96 9.49 -10.58
N THR A 368 -10.84 9.23 -11.88
CA THR A 368 -11.41 10.09 -12.94
C THR A 368 -12.94 10.20 -12.82
N GLU A 369 -13.62 9.08 -12.59
CA GLU A 369 -15.07 9.06 -12.33
C GLU A 369 -15.45 9.91 -11.10
N LEU A 370 -14.70 9.74 -10.00
CA LEU A 370 -14.92 10.49 -8.76
C LEU A 370 -14.73 11.99 -8.98
N LEU A 371 -13.71 12.39 -9.77
CA LEU A 371 -13.43 13.80 -10.10
C LEU A 371 -14.44 14.41 -11.06
N ARG A 372 -15.03 13.61 -11.98
CA ARG A 372 -16.09 14.06 -12.88
C ARG A 372 -17.46 14.09 -12.23
N GLY A 373 -17.65 13.38 -11.12
CA GLY A 373 -18.95 13.23 -10.47
C GLY A 373 -19.89 12.27 -11.18
N THR A 374 -19.35 11.40 -12.03
CA THR A 374 -20.11 10.39 -12.80
C THR A 374 -20.19 9.04 -12.09
N ALA A 375 -19.57 8.89 -10.90
CA ALA A 375 -19.71 7.70 -10.09
C ALA A 375 -21.15 7.57 -9.57
N VAL A 376 -21.82 6.50 -9.94
CA VAL A 376 -23.18 6.11 -9.53
C VAL A 376 -23.11 5.31 -8.22
#